data_934e6990f965f3e9d108da9d2a87177b
#
_entry.id   934e6990f965f3e9d108da9d2a87177b
#
_cell.length_a   1.000
_cell.length_b   1.000
_cell.length_c   1.000
_cell.angle_alpha   90.00
_cell.angle_beta   90.00
_cell.angle_gamma   90.00
#
_symmetry.space_group_name_H-M   'P 1'
#
loop_
_entity.id
_entity.type
_entity.pdbx_description
1 polymer ?
#
loop_
_entity_poly.entity_id
_entity_poly.type
_entity_poly.pdbx_seq_one_letter_code
_entity_poly.pdbx_strand_id
1 'polypeptide(L)'
;MKIFFLGWKAEYERAMIESLKDNFDVRIVQVPGYVRRIYRLFRSLGKRLPVPMPLEWLGRRVNARHGERPGDILVCNEGELLHGINAGIASTFNGHKVLLVRDLVDRKFIDSVRGLFDRVYSFDPEQCSLLDVERLDQFFPFSEAAARQLASSSSSTGTGRTCTFLGRDKGRSATVLAIAEALRKQGCELDFHIVRDKSTQVASPYHVSAIYPYRESLRMTLGADVLVEVNQTGQAGYTLRVLETLFFGKKLLTTNARVKQESFYDPGRFFIWGVDSPDDLPRFLEARPTPVSAETLYRYTPAAMMERLVAER
;
A
#
# COMPACT_ATOMS: atom_id res chain seq x y z
N MET A 1 -0.59 26.71 0.24
CA MET A 1 -1.39 25.52 -0.12
C MET A 1 -1.19 24.49 0.97
N LYS A 2 -2.26 23.96 1.51
CA LYS A 2 -2.25 22.86 2.48
C LYS A 2 -2.68 21.57 1.79
N ILE A 3 -2.17 20.44 2.28
CA ILE A 3 -2.53 19.12 1.79
C ILE A 3 -3.14 18.35 2.95
N PHE A 4 -4.38 17.93 2.80
CA PHE A 4 -5.15 17.23 3.82
C PHE A 4 -5.26 15.75 3.50
N PHE A 5 -4.89 14.88 4.43
CA PHE A 5 -5.04 13.44 4.31
C PHE A 5 -6.26 12.97 5.11
N LEU A 6 -7.25 12.38 4.42
CA LEU A 6 -8.48 11.86 5.02
C LEU A 6 -8.52 10.34 4.95
N GLY A 7 -8.66 9.68 6.10
CA GLY A 7 -8.78 8.23 6.18
C GLY A 7 -7.46 7.47 6.30
N TRP A 8 -6.33 8.14 6.27
CA TRP A 8 -5.00 7.56 6.36
C TRP A 8 -4.66 7.23 7.82
N LYS A 9 -4.80 5.95 8.22
CA LYS A 9 -4.74 5.50 9.61
C LYS A 9 -3.65 4.49 9.90
N ALA A 10 -3.20 3.72 8.89
CA ALA A 10 -2.18 2.70 9.06
C ALA A 10 -0.84 3.30 9.53
N GLU A 11 -0.03 2.52 10.22
CA GLU A 11 1.28 2.96 10.71
C GLU A 11 2.18 3.48 9.59
N TYR A 12 2.27 2.74 8.49
CA TYR A 12 3.07 3.14 7.32
C TYR A 12 2.53 4.40 6.62
N GLU A 13 1.21 4.60 6.64
CA GLU A 13 0.58 5.81 6.09
C GLU A 13 0.93 7.05 6.93
N ARG A 14 0.95 6.90 8.24
CA ARG A 14 1.37 7.98 9.14
C ARG A 14 2.85 8.29 8.98
N ALA A 15 3.70 7.27 8.85
CA ALA A 15 5.12 7.46 8.59
C ALA A 15 5.35 8.21 7.27
N MET A 16 4.59 7.88 6.23
CA MET A 16 4.60 8.58 4.94
C MET A 16 4.21 10.05 5.10
N ILE A 17 3.08 10.34 5.77
CA ILE A 17 2.64 11.74 5.99
C ILE A 17 3.67 12.52 6.81
N GLU A 18 4.30 11.88 7.79
CA GLU A 18 5.35 12.52 8.59
C GLU A 18 6.56 12.89 7.73
N SER A 19 6.99 12.00 6.83
CA SER A 19 8.12 12.26 5.92
C SER A 19 7.84 13.38 4.91
N LEU A 20 6.58 13.71 4.66
CA LEU A 20 6.20 14.81 3.76
C LEU A 20 6.27 16.20 4.41
N LYS A 21 6.28 16.29 5.74
CA LYS A 21 6.21 17.57 6.47
C LYS A 21 7.43 18.47 6.23
N ASP A 22 8.56 17.90 5.86
CA ASP A 22 9.77 18.66 5.57
C ASP A 22 9.64 19.52 4.30
N ASN A 23 8.79 19.08 3.36
CA ASN A 23 8.66 19.71 2.03
C ASN A 23 7.27 20.29 1.76
N PHE A 24 6.23 19.85 2.51
CA PHE A 24 4.83 20.23 2.27
C PHE A 24 4.08 20.55 3.57
N ASP A 25 3.14 21.50 3.54
CA ASP A 25 2.19 21.75 4.65
C ASP A 25 1.11 20.66 4.64
N VAL A 26 1.45 19.48 5.17
CA VAL A 26 0.56 18.32 5.23
C VAL A 26 -0.14 18.22 6.57
N ARG A 27 -1.40 17.81 6.55
CA ARG A 27 -2.26 17.69 7.74
C ARG A 27 -3.15 16.46 7.64
N ILE A 28 -3.31 15.75 8.75
CA ILE A 28 -4.27 14.65 8.85
C ILE A 28 -5.62 15.23 9.29
N VAL A 29 -6.67 14.93 8.54
CA VAL A 29 -8.04 15.32 8.90
C VAL A 29 -8.50 14.54 10.11
N GLN A 30 -8.68 15.24 11.23
CA GLN A 30 -9.18 14.66 12.47
C GLN A 30 -10.68 14.91 12.61
N VAL A 31 -11.47 13.84 12.66
CA VAL A 31 -12.91 13.93 12.90
C VAL A 31 -13.16 13.97 14.41
N PRO A 32 -13.74 15.06 14.96
CA PRO A 32 -14.01 15.16 16.39
C PRO A 32 -14.98 14.08 16.87
N GLY A 33 -14.80 13.64 18.14
CA GLY A 33 -15.60 12.57 18.73
C GLY A 33 -17.11 12.88 18.76
N TYR A 34 -17.48 14.14 19.00
CA TYR A 34 -18.89 14.56 18.98
C TYR A 34 -19.51 14.45 17.57
N VAL A 35 -18.75 14.78 16.51
CA VAL A 35 -19.22 14.64 15.13
C VAL A 35 -19.50 13.16 14.81
N ARG A 36 -18.61 12.26 15.23
CA ARG A 36 -18.80 10.80 15.07
C ARG A 36 -20.03 10.29 15.82
N ARG A 37 -20.32 10.84 17.03
CA ARG A 37 -21.52 10.48 17.81
C ARG A 37 -22.78 10.94 17.12
N ILE A 38 -22.82 12.21 16.69
CA ILE A 38 -23.96 12.78 15.96
C ILE A 38 -24.22 11.99 14.67
N TYR A 39 -23.18 11.74 13.85
CA TYR A 39 -23.31 10.94 12.63
C TYR A 39 -23.92 9.56 12.89
N ARG A 40 -23.43 8.83 13.92
CA ARG A 40 -23.95 7.51 14.27
C ARG A 40 -25.43 7.56 14.70
N LEU A 41 -25.80 8.57 15.47
CA LEU A 41 -27.18 8.79 15.91
C LEU A 41 -28.10 9.00 14.71
N PHE A 42 -27.75 9.94 13.83
CA PHE A 42 -28.55 10.25 12.64
C PHE A 42 -28.62 9.08 11.66
N ARG A 43 -27.53 8.35 11.47
CA ARG A 43 -27.53 7.14 10.64
C ARG A 43 -28.41 6.03 11.22
N SER A 44 -28.48 5.91 12.54
CA SER A 44 -29.39 4.95 13.20
C SER A 44 -30.84 5.35 13.03
N LEU A 45 -31.16 6.63 13.17
CA LEU A 45 -32.49 7.18 12.96
C LEU A 45 -32.94 7.07 11.49
N GLY A 46 -32.04 7.39 10.54
CA GLY A 46 -32.32 7.31 9.11
C GLY A 46 -32.61 5.89 8.59
N LYS A 47 -32.19 4.84 9.31
CA LYS A 47 -32.59 3.47 9.02
C LYS A 47 -34.05 3.18 9.41
N ARG A 48 -34.63 3.99 10.30
CA ARG A 48 -36.02 3.84 10.82
C ARG A 48 -36.99 4.82 10.17
N LEU A 49 -36.48 5.91 9.61
CA LEU A 49 -37.27 6.96 8.98
C LEU A 49 -36.98 6.96 7.48
N PRO A 50 -38.00 7.03 6.59
CA PRO A 50 -37.85 6.99 5.14
C PRO A 50 -37.32 8.31 4.54
N VAL A 51 -36.80 9.21 5.37
CA VAL A 51 -36.29 10.54 4.94
C VAL A 51 -34.78 10.55 4.92
N PRO A 52 -34.13 10.80 3.77
CA PRO A 52 -32.69 10.99 3.71
C PRO A 52 -32.29 12.22 4.53
N MET A 53 -31.48 12.03 5.57
CA MET A 53 -30.95 13.14 6.36
C MET A 53 -29.69 13.67 5.70
N PRO A 54 -29.67 14.93 5.23
CA PRO A 54 -28.46 15.54 4.68
C PRO A 54 -27.43 15.75 5.80
N LEU A 55 -26.39 14.89 5.87
CA LEU A 55 -25.33 15.01 6.87
C LEU A 55 -24.11 15.81 6.38
N GLU A 56 -24.22 16.46 5.25
CA GLU A 56 -23.18 17.27 4.64
C GLU A 56 -22.72 18.44 5.54
N TRP A 57 -23.64 19.02 6.33
CA TRP A 57 -23.31 20.08 7.28
C TRP A 57 -22.24 19.64 8.31
N LEU A 58 -22.21 18.36 8.67
CA LEU A 58 -21.16 17.79 9.53
C LEU A 58 -19.83 17.77 8.81
N GLY A 59 -19.81 17.42 7.52
CA GLY A 59 -18.61 17.50 6.68
C GLY A 59 -18.08 18.92 6.60
N ARG A 60 -18.94 19.88 6.25
CA ARG A 60 -18.59 21.33 6.23
C ARG A 60 -18.00 21.78 7.56
N ARG A 61 -18.58 21.36 8.68
CA ARG A 61 -18.07 21.73 10.01
C ARG A 61 -16.68 21.16 10.30
N VAL A 62 -16.36 19.94 9.83
CA VAL A 62 -15.02 19.37 9.95
C VAL A 62 -14.05 20.16 9.08
N ASN A 63 -14.39 20.42 7.82
CA ASN A 63 -13.56 21.15 6.86
C ASN A 63 -13.26 22.57 7.36
N ALA A 64 -14.28 23.31 7.80
CA ALA A 64 -14.12 24.66 8.37
C ALA A 64 -13.18 24.68 9.59
N ARG A 65 -13.24 23.64 10.45
CA ARG A 65 -12.33 23.53 11.60
C ARG A 65 -10.87 23.37 11.19
N HIS A 66 -10.61 22.73 10.06
CA HIS A 66 -9.26 22.56 9.51
C HIS A 66 -8.80 23.80 8.71
N GLY A 67 -9.67 24.78 8.49
CA GLY A 67 -9.37 26.02 7.78
C GLY A 67 -8.95 25.77 6.34
N GLU A 68 -9.74 24.95 5.64
CA GLU A 68 -9.57 24.68 4.21
C GLU A 68 -9.75 25.94 3.36
N ARG A 69 -9.11 25.96 2.19
CA ARG A 69 -9.19 27.04 1.21
C ARG A 69 -9.31 26.44 -0.21
N PRO A 70 -9.84 27.20 -1.19
CA PRO A 70 -10.02 26.71 -2.56
C PRO A 70 -8.76 26.17 -3.25
N GLY A 71 -7.57 26.64 -2.84
CA GLY A 71 -6.30 26.17 -3.40
C GLY A 71 -5.67 24.97 -2.67
N ASP A 72 -6.33 24.41 -1.66
CA ASP A 72 -5.84 23.27 -0.91
C ASP A 72 -6.19 21.93 -1.60
N ILE A 73 -5.51 20.86 -1.20
CA ILE A 73 -5.71 19.52 -1.76
C ILE A 73 -6.21 18.59 -0.65
N LEU A 74 -7.22 17.75 -0.96
CA LEU A 74 -7.67 16.64 -0.12
C LEU A 74 -7.26 15.33 -0.76
N VAL A 75 -6.48 14.51 -0.06
CA VAL A 75 -6.04 13.18 -0.50
C VAL A 75 -6.74 12.12 0.34
N CYS A 76 -7.57 11.29 -0.30
CA CYS A 76 -8.29 10.19 0.32
C CYS A 76 -7.72 8.84 -0.13
N ASN A 77 -7.88 7.79 0.67
CA ASN A 77 -7.70 6.41 0.24
C ASN A 77 -9.06 5.68 0.17
N GLU A 78 -9.11 4.59 -0.60
CA GLU A 78 -10.34 3.81 -0.81
C GLU A 78 -10.83 3.13 0.46
N GLY A 79 -9.91 2.62 1.28
CA GLY A 79 -10.23 1.75 2.41
C GLY A 79 -11.09 2.41 3.49
N GLU A 80 -10.96 3.71 3.65
CA GLU A 80 -11.66 4.46 4.71
C GLU A 80 -12.72 5.44 4.17
N LEU A 81 -12.78 5.65 2.85
CA LEU A 81 -13.64 6.67 2.25
C LEU A 81 -15.12 6.48 2.59
N LEU A 82 -15.64 5.26 2.46
CA LEU A 82 -17.04 4.95 2.73
C LEU A 82 -17.34 4.71 4.22
N HIS A 83 -16.33 4.84 5.10
CA HIS A 83 -16.49 4.67 6.53
C HIS A 83 -16.90 5.97 7.23
N GLY A 84 -17.96 5.88 8.03
CA GLY A 84 -18.42 7.00 8.84
C GLY A 84 -18.81 8.20 7.99
N ILE A 85 -18.25 9.37 8.32
CA ILE A 85 -18.56 10.67 7.70
C ILE A 85 -17.58 11.05 6.58
N ASN A 86 -16.60 10.20 6.24
CA ASN A 86 -15.50 10.59 5.35
C ASN A 86 -15.99 11.01 3.96
N ALA A 87 -16.96 10.30 3.37
CA ALA A 87 -17.57 10.69 2.10
C ALA A 87 -18.22 12.09 2.18
N GLY A 88 -18.88 12.42 3.31
CA GLY A 88 -19.47 13.75 3.54
C GLY A 88 -18.41 14.85 3.73
N ILE A 89 -17.24 14.53 4.28
CA ILE A 89 -16.12 15.47 4.36
C ILE A 89 -15.57 15.70 2.95
N ALA A 90 -15.33 14.65 2.17
CA ALA A 90 -14.84 14.76 0.80
C ALA A 90 -15.82 15.53 -0.10
N SER A 91 -17.13 15.24 -0.04
CA SER A 91 -18.14 15.94 -0.85
C SER A 91 -18.23 17.43 -0.58
N THR A 92 -17.90 17.86 0.64
CA THR A 92 -18.03 19.28 1.07
C THR A 92 -16.70 20.02 1.14
N PHE A 93 -15.59 19.37 0.80
CA PHE A 93 -14.28 20.02 0.74
C PHE A 93 -14.22 21.02 -0.44
N ASN A 94 -13.76 22.23 -0.17
CA ASN A 94 -13.73 23.33 -1.12
C ASN A 94 -12.35 23.52 -1.76
N GLY A 95 -11.70 22.45 -2.17
CA GLY A 95 -10.40 22.44 -2.83
C GLY A 95 -10.32 21.27 -3.81
N HIS A 96 -9.12 21.00 -4.32
CA HIS A 96 -8.89 19.87 -5.21
C HIS A 96 -8.95 18.55 -4.45
N LYS A 97 -9.70 17.57 -4.95
CA LYS A 97 -9.98 16.29 -4.29
C LYS A 97 -9.42 15.14 -5.09
N VAL A 98 -8.57 14.35 -4.46
CA VAL A 98 -7.88 13.21 -5.05
C VAL A 98 -8.20 11.94 -4.28
N LEU A 99 -8.55 10.88 -5.01
CA LEU A 99 -8.67 9.53 -4.47
C LEU A 99 -7.49 8.68 -4.94
N LEU A 100 -6.74 8.11 -4.01
CA LEU A 100 -5.70 7.13 -4.28
C LEU A 100 -6.21 5.73 -3.94
N VAL A 101 -6.44 4.91 -4.97
CA VAL A 101 -6.84 3.51 -4.84
C VAL A 101 -5.58 2.65 -4.75
N ARG A 102 -5.35 2.02 -3.61
CA ARG A 102 -4.14 1.27 -3.25
C ARG A 102 -4.35 -0.22 -3.04
N ASP A 103 -5.58 -0.70 -3.18
CA ASP A 103 -5.94 -2.12 -3.25
C ASP A 103 -6.88 -2.32 -4.46
N LEU A 104 -7.19 -3.56 -4.81
CA LEU A 104 -8.14 -3.81 -5.88
C LEU A 104 -9.56 -3.40 -5.45
N VAL A 105 -10.24 -2.66 -6.32
CA VAL A 105 -11.64 -2.28 -6.16
C VAL A 105 -12.44 -2.67 -7.41
N ASP A 106 -13.74 -2.75 -7.28
CA ASP A 106 -14.64 -3.01 -8.39
C ASP A 106 -15.19 -1.71 -9.03
N ARG A 107 -15.80 -1.86 -10.20
CA ARG A 107 -16.44 -0.74 -10.91
C ARG A 107 -17.54 -0.10 -10.05
N LYS A 108 -18.31 -0.90 -9.30
CA LYS A 108 -19.38 -0.39 -8.44
C LYS A 108 -18.85 0.59 -7.38
N PHE A 109 -17.68 0.28 -6.81
CA PHE A 109 -17.01 1.21 -5.88
C PHE A 109 -16.66 2.52 -6.60
N ILE A 110 -15.95 2.45 -7.74
CA ILE A 110 -15.54 3.66 -8.48
C ILE A 110 -16.75 4.50 -8.89
N ASP A 111 -17.79 3.88 -9.44
CA ASP A 111 -19.02 4.60 -9.85
C ASP A 111 -19.69 5.29 -8.66
N SER A 112 -19.62 4.71 -7.46
CA SER A 112 -20.20 5.30 -6.24
C SER A 112 -19.43 6.52 -5.71
N VAL A 113 -18.17 6.67 -6.08
CA VAL A 113 -17.28 7.71 -5.52
C VAL A 113 -16.72 8.69 -6.54
N ARG A 114 -16.77 8.36 -7.83
CA ARG A 114 -16.18 9.17 -8.92
C ARG A 114 -16.64 10.64 -8.86
N GLY A 115 -17.91 10.90 -8.66
CA GLY A 115 -18.46 12.27 -8.57
C GLY A 115 -18.04 13.06 -7.34
N LEU A 116 -17.30 12.46 -6.40
CA LEU A 116 -16.78 13.15 -5.22
C LEU A 116 -15.37 13.72 -5.42
N PHE A 117 -14.65 13.30 -6.47
CA PHE A 117 -13.24 13.60 -6.69
C PHE A 117 -12.99 14.23 -8.04
N ASP A 118 -12.01 15.12 -8.10
CA ASP A 118 -11.53 15.73 -9.33
C ASP A 118 -10.59 14.78 -10.08
N ARG A 119 -9.84 13.94 -9.32
CA ARG A 119 -8.96 12.91 -9.85
C ARG A 119 -9.08 11.60 -9.05
N VAL A 120 -9.04 10.48 -9.76
CA VAL A 120 -8.99 9.13 -9.17
C VAL A 120 -7.82 8.38 -9.77
N TYR A 121 -6.92 7.92 -8.92
CA TYR A 121 -5.74 7.17 -9.33
C TYR A 121 -5.79 5.74 -8.80
N SER A 122 -5.25 4.81 -9.58
CA SER A 122 -4.92 3.46 -9.13
C SER A 122 -3.45 3.15 -9.40
N PHE A 123 -2.88 2.31 -8.54
CA PHE A 123 -1.52 1.79 -8.72
C PHE A 123 -1.46 0.62 -9.71
N ASP A 124 -2.60 0.00 -9.97
CA ASP A 124 -2.71 -1.19 -10.82
C ASP A 124 -3.06 -0.82 -12.25
N PRO A 125 -2.18 -1.08 -13.24
CA PRO A 125 -2.40 -0.66 -14.63
C PRO A 125 -3.58 -1.36 -15.30
N GLU A 126 -3.91 -2.60 -14.92
CA GLU A 126 -5.08 -3.29 -15.46
C GLU A 126 -6.37 -2.70 -14.89
N GLN A 127 -6.36 -2.39 -13.59
CA GLN A 127 -7.46 -1.68 -12.95
C GLN A 127 -7.65 -0.27 -13.53
N CYS A 128 -6.57 0.45 -13.87
CA CYS A 128 -6.66 1.74 -14.53
C CYS A 128 -7.43 1.65 -15.86
N SER A 129 -7.05 0.69 -16.70
CA SER A 129 -7.71 0.47 -17.99
C SER A 129 -9.16 -0.01 -17.83
N LEU A 130 -9.40 -0.94 -16.89
CA LEU A 130 -10.73 -1.52 -16.66
C LEU A 130 -11.73 -0.50 -16.12
N LEU A 131 -11.28 0.36 -15.20
CA LEU A 131 -12.15 1.28 -14.44
C LEU A 131 -12.12 2.71 -14.98
N ASP A 132 -11.31 2.98 -16.01
CA ASP A 132 -11.11 4.31 -16.58
C ASP A 132 -10.70 5.31 -15.50
N VAL A 133 -9.58 5.02 -14.85
CA VAL A 133 -8.94 5.88 -13.83
C VAL A 133 -7.47 6.07 -14.16
N GLU A 134 -6.88 7.14 -13.65
CA GLU A 134 -5.50 7.48 -13.93
C GLU A 134 -4.52 6.58 -13.18
N ARG A 135 -3.32 6.41 -13.72
CA ARG A 135 -2.27 5.62 -13.07
C ARG A 135 -1.41 6.50 -12.17
N LEU A 136 -1.25 6.10 -10.92
CA LEU A 136 -0.22 6.58 -10.01
C LEU A 136 0.48 5.38 -9.40
N ASP A 137 1.77 5.23 -9.64
CA ASP A 137 2.53 4.10 -9.11
C ASP A 137 2.46 4.05 -7.58
N GLN A 138 2.59 2.84 -7.02
CA GLN A 138 2.72 2.67 -5.59
C GLN A 138 3.95 3.44 -5.10
N PHE A 139 3.91 3.99 -3.90
CA PHE A 139 5.00 4.75 -3.30
C PHE A 139 5.41 4.14 -1.96
N PHE A 140 6.69 4.29 -1.66
CA PHE A 140 7.27 3.80 -0.42
C PHE A 140 6.93 4.76 0.74
N PRO A 141 6.74 4.27 1.99
CA PRO A 141 6.34 5.14 3.09
C PRO A 141 7.46 6.00 3.68
N PHE A 142 8.71 5.80 3.26
CA PHE A 142 9.88 6.52 3.79
C PHE A 142 10.60 7.28 2.67
N SER A 143 11.31 8.35 3.05
CA SER A 143 12.32 8.96 2.19
C SER A 143 13.50 8.01 2.00
N GLU A 144 14.31 8.23 0.95
CA GLU A 144 15.51 7.43 0.70
C GLU A 144 16.48 7.44 1.89
N ALA A 145 16.69 8.61 2.51
CA ALA A 145 17.57 8.75 3.67
C ALA A 145 17.06 7.93 4.87
N ALA A 146 15.76 8.01 5.18
CA ALA A 146 15.15 7.23 6.26
C ALA A 146 15.22 5.72 5.97
N ALA A 147 15.00 5.29 4.73
CA ALA A 147 15.13 3.89 4.34
C ALA A 147 16.56 3.37 4.50
N ARG A 148 17.56 4.13 4.09
CA ARG A 148 18.99 3.79 4.30
C ARG A 148 19.34 3.66 5.79
N GLN A 149 18.84 4.57 6.62
CA GLN A 149 19.06 4.51 8.07
C GLN A 149 18.43 3.25 8.68
N LEU A 150 17.19 2.90 8.27
CA LEU A 150 16.54 1.68 8.71
C LEU A 150 17.30 0.43 8.28
N ALA A 151 17.76 0.38 7.03
CA ALA A 151 18.54 -0.73 6.51
C ALA A 151 19.89 -0.90 7.24
N SER A 152 20.60 0.18 7.54
CA SER A 152 21.89 0.15 8.24
C SER A 152 21.78 -0.23 9.72
N SER A 153 20.65 0.00 10.35
CA SER A 153 20.40 -0.38 11.75
C SER A 153 20.03 -1.86 11.93
N SER A 154 19.81 -2.60 10.83
CA SER A 154 19.46 -4.01 10.84
C SER A 154 20.62 -4.86 10.37
N SER A 155 21.34 -5.47 11.30
CA SER A 155 22.34 -6.51 10.99
C SER A 155 21.65 -7.87 10.93
N SER A 156 21.75 -8.56 9.81
CA SER A 156 21.48 -10.01 9.74
C SER A 156 22.49 -10.70 10.64
N THR A 157 22.04 -11.35 11.70
CA THR A 157 22.88 -12.06 12.67
C THR A 157 22.97 -13.57 12.40
N GLY A 158 22.29 -14.05 11.34
CA GLY A 158 22.23 -15.46 10.99
C GLY A 158 23.34 -15.91 10.04
N THR A 159 23.77 -17.16 10.17
CA THR A 159 24.71 -17.83 9.23
C THR A 159 24.00 -18.37 7.99
N GLY A 160 22.65 -18.42 7.98
CA GLY A 160 21.80 -18.91 6.92
C GLY A 160 21.09 -17.79 6.15
N ARG A 161 20.63 -18.11 4.93
CA ARG A 161 19.82 -17.19 4.10
C ARG A 161 18.37 -17.24 4.54
N THR A 162 17.85 -16.13 5.06
CA THR A 162 16.47 -16.01 5.52
C THR A 162 15.55 -15.51 4.41
N CYS A 163 14.46 -16.25 4.16
CA CYS A 163 13.39 -15.88 3.24
C CYS A 163 12.12 -15.58 4.02
N THR A 164 11.46 -14.43 3.76
CA THR A 164 10.24 -14.05 4.48
C THR A 164 9.03 -13.88 3.55
N PHE A 165 7.89 -14.38 4.01
CA PHE A 165 6.56 -14.08 3.46
C PHE A 165 5.63 -13.63 4.58
N LEU A 166 5.00 -12.47 4.41
CA LEU A 166 3.96 -12.01 5.32
C LEU A 166 2.79 -11.44 4.53
N GLY A 167 1.61 -12.02 4.70
CA GLY A 167 0.40 -11.54 4.04
C GLY A 167 -0.84 -12.35 4.39
N ARG A 168 -2.01 -11.82 4.01
CA ARG A 168 -3.26 -12.58 4.08
C ARG A 168 -3.24 -13.70 3.04
N ASP A 169 -3.97 -14.77 3.29
CA ASP A 169 -4.04 -15.91 2.37
C ASP A 169 -4.55 -15.48 0.98
N LYS A 170 -5.70 -14.88 0.89
CA LYS A 170 -6.33 -14.47 -0.38
C LYS A 170 -6.28 -15.59 -1.45
N GLY A 171 -6.36 -16.88 -1.02
CA GLY A 171 -6.30 -18.04 -1.88
C GLY A 171 -4.90 -18.43 -2.37
N ARG A 172 -3.83 -17.90 -1.77
CA ARG A 172 -2.43 -18.05 -2.23
C ARG A 172 -1.64 -19.14 -1.52
N SER A 173 -2.20 -19.79 -0.50
CA SER A 173 -1.48 -20.76 0.33
C SER A 173 -0.80 -21.88 -0.49
N ALA A 174 -1.43 -22.40 -1.53
CA ALA A 174 -0.83 -23.44 -2.37
C ALA A 174 0.46 -22.96 -3.06
N THR A 175 0.45 -21.77 -3.65
CA THR A 175 1.63 -21.17 -4.28
C THR A 175 2.72 -20.87 -3.27
N VAL A 176 2.35 -20.30 -2.11
CA VAL A 176 3.30 -20.00 -1.02
C VAL A 176 3.97 -21.29 -0.52
N LEU A 177 3.21 -22.39 -0.38
CA LEU A 177 3.75 -23.69 0.00
C LEU A 177 4.75 -24.24 -1.03
N ALA A 178 4.43 -24.16 -2.31
CA ALA A 178 5.33 -24.58 -3.38
C ALA A 178 6.65 -23.80 -3.39
N ILE A 179 6.57 -22.48 -3.20
CA ILE A 179 7.75 -21.59 -3.06
C ILE A 179 8.55 -21.96 -1.81
N ALA A 180 7.86 -22.17 -0.68
CA ALA A 180 8.50 -22.56 0.58
C ALA A 180 9.30 -23.87 0.44
N GLU A 181 8.73 -24.85 -0.24
CA GLU A 181 9.40 -26.15 -0.48
C GLU A 181 10.64 -25.97 -1.37
N ALA A 182 10.53 -25.17 -2.45
CA ALA A 182 11.65 -24.90 -3.33
C ALA A 182 12.80 -24.19 -2.60
N LEU A 183 12.50 -23.17 -1.79
CA LEU A 183 13.49 -22.44 -0.99
C LEU A 183 14.13 -23.32 0.09
N ARG A 184 13.35 -24.20 0.74
CA ARG A 184 13.87 -25.14 1.73
C ARG A 184 14.86 -26.13 1.10
N LYS A 185 14.60 -26.62 -0.12
CA LYS A 185 15.52 -27.49 -0.87
C LYS A 185 16.85 -26.80 -1.16
N GLN A 186 16.87 -25.46 -1.20
CA GLN A 186 18.08 -24.64 -1.36
C GLN A 186 18.74 -24.26 -0.01
N GLY A 187 18.29 -24.85 1.10
CA GLY A 187 18.87 -24.59 2.43
C GLY A 187 18.49 -23.24 3.03
N CYS A 188 17.43 -22.58 2.55
CA CYS A 188 16.96 -21.32 3.12
C CYS A 188 16.20 -21.55 4.42
N GLU A 189 16.38 -20.62 5.37
CA GLU A 189 15.53 -20.47 6.55
C GLU A 189 14.25 -19.72 6.17
N LEU A 190 13.09 -20.23 6.61
CA LEU A 190 11.80 -19.70 6.20
C LEU A 190 11.09 -19.03 7.38
N ASP A 191 10.92 -17.70 7.29
CA ASP A 191 10.12 -16.89 8.20
C ASP A 191 8.80 -16.50 7.51
N PHE A 192 7.90 -17.51 7.35
CA PHE A 192 6.67 -17.37 6.60
C PHE A 192 5.46 -17.24 7.52
N HIS A 193 4.60 -16.25 7.26
CA HIS A 193 3.38 -15.97 8.02
C HIS A 193 2.21 -15.69 7.08
N ILE A 194 1.25 -16.63 7.03
CA ILE A 194 0.03 -16.53 6.23
C ILE A 194 -1.14 -16.24 7.18
N VAL A 195 -1.70 -15.04 7.13
CA VAL A 195 -2.87 -14.70 7.91
C VAL A 195 -4.11 -15.28 7.24
N ARG A 196 -4.81 -16.17 7.95
CA ARG A 196 -6.05 -16.79 7.45
C ARG A 196 -7.13 -15.76 7.15
N ASP A 197 -7.89 -16.01 6.10
CA ASP A 197 -9.09 -15.25 5.76
C ASP A 197 -10.18 -16.16 5.17
N LYS A 198 -11.27 -15.57 4.68
CA LYS A 198 -12.41 -16.32 4.13
C LYS A 198 -12.09 -17.12 2.87
N SER A 199 -10.99 -16.82 2.19
CA SER A 199 -10.54 -17.51 0.98
C SER A 199 -9.60 -18.68 1.27
N THR A 200 -9.22 -18.92 2.53
CA THR A 200 -8.31 -19.98 2.93
C THR A 200 -8.94 -21.35 2.69
N GLN A 201 -8.40 -22.08 1.72
CA GLN A 201 -8.86 -23.42 1.34
C GLN A 201 -7.82 -24.50 1.67
N VAL A 202 -6.54 -24.18 1.64
CA VAL A 202 -5.42 -25.10 1.82
C VAL A 202 -4.82 -24.91 3.21
N ALA A 203 -4.65 -26.00 3.96
CA ALA A 203 -3.94 -25.96 5.24
C ALA A 203 -2.46 -25.68 5.03
N SER A 204 -1.85 -24.88 5.91
CA SER A 204 -0.43 -24.56 5.83
C SER A 204 0.17 -24.51 7.24
N PRO A 205 1.41 -25.03 7.45
CA PRO A 205 2.13 -24.87 8.71
C PRO A 205 2.50 -23.41 9.00
N TYR A 206 2.43 -22.53 8.00
CA TYR A 206 2.73 -21.10 8.11
C TYR A 206 1.51 -20.26 8.47
N HIS A 207 0.35 -20.87 8.70
CA HIS A 207 -0.82 -20.12 9.09
C HIS A 207 -0.69 -19.52 10.48
N VAL A 208 -0.99 -18.21 10.57
CA VAL A 208 -1.03 -17.47 11.81
C VAL A 208 -2.42 -16.86 12.01
N SER A 209 -2.80 -16.62 13.27
CA SER A 209 -4.12 -16.07 13.63
C SER A 209 -4.14 -14.54 13.69
N ALA A 210 -2.99 -13.90 13.89
CA ALA A 210 -2.89 -12.47 14.10
C ALA A 210 -2.32 -11.73 12.90
N ILE A 211 -2.81 -10.52 12.64
CA ILE A 211 -2.19 -9.57 11.72
C ILE A 211 -1.05 -8.87 12.46
N TYR A 212 0.13 -8.90 11.88
CA TYR A 212 1.29 -8.21 12.44
C TYR A 212 1.17 -6.69 12.25
N PRO A 213 1.49 -5.88 13.27
CA PRO A 213 1.69 -4.44 13.10
C PRO A 213 2.75 -4.15 12.04
N TYR A 214 2.65 -3.01 11.37
CA TYR A 214 3.61 -2.66 10.30
C TYR A 214 5.06 -2.65 10.79
N ARG A 215 5.30 -2.17 12.00
CA ARG A 215 6.64 -2.16 12.62
C ARG A 215 7.25 -3.57 12.70
N GLU A 216 6.45 -4.57 13.05
CA GLU A 216 6.88 -5.97 13.11
C GLU A 216 7.15 -6.51 11.70
N SER A 217 6.24 -6.23 10.75
CA SER A 217 6.44 -6.57 9.33
C SER A 217 7.73 -5.96 8.78
N LEU A 218 8.01 -4.70 9.11
CA LEU A 218 9.22 -4.00 8.70
C LEU A 218 10.49 -4.67 9.28
N ARG A 219 10.45 -5.06 10.57
CA ARG A 219 11.56 -5.78 11.21
C ARG A 219 11.86 -7.11 10.50
N MET A 220 10.82 -7.88 10.16
CA MET A 220 10.97 -9.13 9.41
C MET A 220 11.57 -8.87 8.01
N THR A 221 11.07 -7.87 7.30
CA THR A 221 11.60 -7.45 6.00
C THR A 221 13.07 -7.06 6.07
N LEU A 222 13.46 -6.28 7.06
CA LEU A 222 14.85 -5.84 7.23
C LEU A 222 15.78 -7.00 7.61
N GLY A 223 15.32 -7.96 8.40
CA GLY A 223 16.07 -9.17 8.80
C GLY A 223 16.21 -10.22 7.70
N ALA A 224 15.38 -10.19 6.66
CA ALA A 224 15.42 -11.16 5.58
C ALA A 224 16.43 -10.82 4.48
N ASP A 225 16.93 -11.84 3.80
CA ASP A 225 17.74 -11.70 2.58
C ASP A 225 16.87 -11.70 1.32
N VAL A 226 15.82 -12.53 1.33
CA VAL A 226 14.87 -12.69 0.23
C VAL A 226 13.46 -12.45 0.72
N LEU A 227 12.79 -11.50 0.09
CA LEU A 227 11.36 -11.28 0.27
C LEU A 227 10.58 -12.19 -0.69
N VAL A 228 9.44 -12.69 -0.25
CA VAL A 228 8.55 -13.47 -1.11
C VAL A 228 7.24 -12.71 -1.27
N GLU A 229 6.81 -12.57 -2.52
CA GLU A 229 5.55 -11.95 -2.90
C GLU A 229 4.76 -12.91 -3.80
N VAL A 230 3.51 -13.12 -3.45
CA VAL A 230 2.55 -13.80 -4.31
C VAL A 230 1.38 -12.85 -4.52
N ASN A 231 1.19 -12.38 -5.75
CA ASN A 231 0.08 -11.47 -6.06
C ASN A 231 -1.26 -12.20 -5.90
N GLN A 232 -2.27 -11.46 -5.48
CA GLN A 232 -3.64 -11.98 -5.55
C GLN A 232 -4.10 -12.03 -7.01
N THR A 233 -5.04 -12.91 -7.31
CA THR A 233 -5.63 -13.02 -8.65
C THR A 233 -6.17 -11.66 -9.12
N GLY A 234 -5.83 -11.26 -10.33
CA GLY A 234 -6.24 -9.98 -10.94
C GLY A 234 -5.42 -8.77 -10.48
N GLN A 235 -4.31 -8.95 -9.76
CA GLN A 235 -3.42 -7.86 -9.39
C GLN A 235 -2.17 -7.86 -10.29
N ALA A 236 -2.02 -6.81 -11.08
CA ALA A 236 -0.85 -6.57 -11.93
C ALA A 236 0.08 -5.48 -11.36
N GLY A 237 -0.44 -4.60 -10.50
CA GLY A 237 0.31 -3.53 -9.85
C GLY A 237 1.30 -4.05 -8.80
N TYR A 238 2.33 -3.23 -8.53
CA TYR A 238 3.36 -3.57 -7.55
C TYR A 238 2.84 -3.38 -6.13
N THR A 239 3.17 -4.33 -5.24
CA THR A 239 2.93 -4.15 -3.81
C THR A 239 4.09 -3.40 -3.16
N LEU A 240 3.95 -3.09 -1.87
CA LEU A 240 5.06 -2.53 -1.09
C LEU A 240 6.29 -3.46 -1.07
N ARG A 241 6.15 -4.76 -1.31
CA ARG A 241 7.28 -5.71 -1.33
C ARG A 241 8.29 -5.40 -2.43
N VAL A 242 7.83 -4.99 -3.61
CA VAL A 242 8.73 -4.54 -4.68
C VAL A 242 9.52 -3.32 -4.22
N LEU A 243 8.86 -2.34 -3.61
CA LEU A 243 9.51 -1.12 -3.13
C LEU A 243 10.46 -1.40 -1.95
N GLU A 244 10.06 -2.22 -0.98
CA GLU A 244 10.92 -2.67 0.11
C GLU A 244 12.20 -3.35 -0.44
N THR A 245 12.06 -4.14 -1.50
CA THR A 245 13.18 -4.76 -2.20
C THR A 245 14.17 -3.73 -2.75
N LEU A 246 13.66 -2.69 -3.41
CA LEU A 246 14.47 -1.63 -4.00
C LEU A 246 15.15 -0.77 -2.91
N PHE A 247 14.37 -0.29 -1.93
CA PHE A 247 14.84 0.65 -0.92
C PHE A 247 15.76 0.02 0.13
N PHE A 248 15.56 -1.26 0.45
CA PHE A 248 16.39 -1.98 1.43
C PHE A 248 17.46 -2.87 0.80
N GLY A 249 17.59 -2.86 -0.53
CA GLY A 249 18.60 -3.65 -1.22
C GLY A 249 18.40 -5.17 -1.11
N LYS A 250 17.17 -5.63 -0.90
CA LYS A 250 16.83 -7.04 -0.76
C LYS A 250 16.64 -7.73 -2.12
N LYS A 251 16.47 -9.04 -2.11
CA LYS A 251 16.01 -9.84 -3.24
C LYS A 251 14.50 -10.07 -3.15
N LEU A 252 13.86 -10.32 -4.28
CA LEU A 252 12.43 -10.64 -4.33
C LEU A 252 12.17 -11.86 -5.22
N LEU A 253 11.54 -12.87 -4.64
CA LEU A 253 10.89 -13.94 -5.38
C LEU A 253 9.40 -13.54 -5.50
N THR A 254 8.91 -13.33 -6.71
CA THR A 254 7.56 -12.83 -6.96
C THR A 254 6.84 -13.59 -8.06
N THR A 255 5.51 -13.63 -8.01
CA THR A 255 4.67 -14.10 -9.12
C THR A 255 4.35 -13.00 -10.14
N ASN A 256 4.75 -11.75 -9.91
CA ASN A 256 4.47 -10.63 -10.78
C ASN A 256 5.48 -10.52 -11.94
N ALA A 257 5.16 -11.10 -13.08
CA ALA A 257 6.03 -11.08 -14.27
C ALA A 257 6.24 -9.68 -14.86
N ARG A 258 5.38 -8.70 -14.54
CA ARG A 258 5.50 -7.32 -15.06
C ARG A 258 6.76 -6.61 -14.58
N VAL A 259 7.33 -7.04 -13.46
CA VAL A 259 8.61 -6.51 -12.96
C VAL A 259 9.71 -6.59 -14.02
N LYS A 260 9.68 -7.58 -14.92
CA LYS A 260 10.65 -7.70 -16.04
C LYS A 260 10.61 -6.55 -17.03
N GLN A 261 9.53 -5.77 -17.06
CA GLN A 261 9.34 -4.64 -17.98
C GLN A 261 9.87 -3.32 -17.39
N GLU A 262 10.26 -3.32 -16.13
CA GLU A 262 10.70 -2.11 -15.43
C GLU A 262 12.19 -1.84 -15.59
N SER A 263 12.54 -0.56 -15.62
CA SER A 263 13.94 -0.12 -15.73
C SER A 263 14.83 -0.55 -14.56
N PHE A 264 14.24 -0.87 -13.42
CA PHE A 264 14.95 -1.36 -12.23
C PHE A 264 15.07 -2.89 -12.19
N TYR A 265 14.59 -3.60 -13.21
CA TYR A 265 14.69 -5.06 -13.24
C TYR A 265 16.15 -5.50 -13.30
N ASP A 266 16.48 -6.45 -12.43
CA ASP A 266 17.79 -7.11 -12.35
C ASP A 266 17.55 -8.59 -12.01
N PRO A 267 17.97 -9.56 -12.86
CA PRO A 267 17.78 -10.98 -12.58
C PRO A 267 18.52 -11.46 -11.33
N GLY A 268 19.51 -10.71 -10.83
CA GLY A 268 20.14 -10.96 -9.53
C GLY A 268 19.29 -10.50 -8.35
N ARG A 269 18.31 -9.63 -8.59
CA ARG A 269 17.41 -9.08 -7.59
C ARG A 269 16.03 -9.72 -7.61
N PHE A 270 15.51 -10.05 -8.80
CA PHE A 270 14.14 -10.57 -8.99
C PHE A 270 14.17 -11.98 -9.58
N PHE A 271 13.42 -12.89 -8.96
CA PHE A 271 13.10 -14.20 -9.50
C PHE A 271 11.58 -14.29 -9.69
N ILE A 272 11.15 -14.60 -10.91
CA ILE A 272 9.72 -14.63 -11.25
C ILE A 272 9.21 -16.07 -11.19
N TRP A 273 8.56 -16.41 -10.10
CA TRP A 273 7.99 -17.73 -9.89
C TRP A 273 6.96 -18.09 -10.98
N GLY A 274 7.13 -19.27 -11.58
CA GLY A 274 6.28 -19.74 -12.68
C GLY A 274 6.64 -19.20 -14.07
N VAL A 275 7.67 -18.35 -14.17
CA VAL A 275 8.21 -17.82 -15.44
C VAL A 275 9.69 -18.15 -15.61
N ASP A 276 10.49 -17.90 -14.59
CA ASP A 276 11.91 -18.25 -14.59
C ASP A 276 12.08 -19.75 -14.35
N SER A 277 13.16 -20.33 -14.92
CA SER A 277 13.44 -21.76 -14.72
C SER A 277 13.71 -22.06 -13.24
N PRO A 278 13.13 -23.11 -12.66
CA PRO A 278 13.49 -23.55 -11.31
C PRO A 278 14.99 -23.82 -11.13
N ASP A 279 15.70 -24.19 -12.20
CA ASP A 279 17.13 -24.45 -12.20
C ASP A 279 17.97 -23.17 -12.00
N ASP A 280 17.39 -22.00 -12.27
CA ASP A 280 18.03 -20.70 -12.03
C ASP A 280 17.90 -20.22 -10.58
N LEU A 281 17.06 -20.85 -9.76
CA LEU A 281 16.83 -20.44 -8.37
C LEU A 281 18.12 -20.41 -7.53
N PRO A 282 19.04 -21.43 -7.59
CA PRO A 282 20.29 -21.35 -6.86
C PRO A 282 21.15 -20.16 -7.28
N ARG A 283 21.25 -19.91 -8.60
CA ARG A 283 22.01 -18.76 -9.15
C ARG A 283 21.43 -17.43 -8.67
N PHE A 284 20.11 -17.27 -8.71
CA PHE A 284 19.43 -16.09 -8.17
C PHE A 284 19.76 -15.90 -6.69
N LEU A 285 19.67 -16.97 -5.88
CA LEU A 285 19.93 -16.88 -4.46
C LEU A 285 21.36 -16.41 -4.14
N GLU A 286 22.36 -16.76 -4.95
CA GLU A 286 23.77 -16.39 -4.77
C GLU A 286 24.15 -15.05 -5.42
N ALA A 287 23.41 -14.61 -6.41
CA ALA A 287 23.71 -13.40 -7.14
C ALA A 287 23.83 -12.17 -6.21
N ARG A 288 24.67 -11.21 -6.58
CA ARG A 288 24.72 -9.88 -5.95
C ARG A 288 23.95 -8.91 -6.81
N PRO A 289 22.81 -8.36 -6.32
CA PRO A 289 22.02 -7.41 -7.09
C PRO A 289 22.80 -6.13 -7.39
N THR A 290 22.59 -5.56 -8.57
CA THR A 290 23.11 -4.23 -8.92
C THR A 290 22.47 -3.15 -8.03
N PRO A 291 23.20 -2.18 -7.49
CA PRO A 291 22.61 -1.08 -6.74
C PRO A 291 21.53 -0.35 -7.55
N VAL A 292 20.43 0.01 -6.91
CA VAL A 292 19.37 0.81 -7.54
C VAL A 292 19.80 2.27 -7.57
N SER A 293 19.58 2.96 -8.70
CA SER A 293 19.92 4.38 -8.83
C SER A 293 19.06 5.26 -7.92
N ALA A 294 19.62 6.37 -7.44
CA ALA A 294 18.89 7.34 -6.63
C ALA A 294 17.67 7.92 -7.39
N GLU A 295 17.78 8.13 -8.69
CA GLU A 295 16.69 8.58 -9.55
C GLU A 295 15.51 7.58 -9.56
N THR A 296 15.82 6.28 -9.68
CA THR A 296 14.81 5.23 -9.61
C THR A 296 14.12 5.20 -8.24
N LEU A 297 14.89 5.30 -7.14
CA LEU A 297 14.33 5.33 -5.79
C LEU A 297 13.46 6.57 -5.58
N TYR A 298 13.92 7.75 -6.02
CA TYR A 298 13.19 9.01 -5.86
C TYR A 298 11.79 8.94 -6.47
N ARG A 299 11.63 8.34 -7.66
CA ARG A 299 10.34 8.16 -8.32
C ARG A 299 9.27 7.52 -7.43
N TYR A 300 9.67 6.65 -6.52
CA TYR A 300 8.77 5.92 -5.62
C TYR A 300 8.74 6.51 -4.19
N THR A 301 9.27 7.71 -3.99
CA THR A 301 9.19 8.39 -2.68
C THR A 301 7.84 9.08 -2.48
N PRO A 302 7.45 9.35 -1.22
CA PRO A 302 6.27 10.18 -0.93
C PRO A 302 6.37 11.58 -1.53
N ALA A 303 7.58 12.15 -1.60
CA ALA A 303 7.82 13.47 -2.18
C ALA A 303 7.46 13.50 -3.67
N ALA A 304 7.99 12.56 -4.47
CA ALA A 304 7.68 12.48 -5.89
C ALA A 304 6.17 12.25 -6.15
N MET A 305 5.52 11.41 -5.34
CA MET A 305 4.07 11.24 -5.41
C MET A 305 3.35 12.58 -5.19
N MET A 306 3.72 13.33 -4.16
CA MET A 306 3.06 14.62 -3.85
C MET A 306 3.36 15.69 -4.89
N GLU A 307 4.56 15.77 -5.41
CA GLU A 307 4.92 16.69 -6.52
C GLU A 307 4.02 16.46 -7.72
N ARG A 308 3.79 15.20 -8.07
CA ARG A 308 2.89 14.85 -9.17
C ARG A 308 1.45 15.28 -8.89
N LEU A 309 0.90 14.98 -7.71
CA LEU A 309 -0.47 15.40 -7.34
C LEU A 309 -0.64 16.92 -7.31
N VAL A 310 0.41 17.65 -6.96
CA VAL A 310 0.41 19.12 -6.97
C VAL A 310 0.47 19.67 -8.39
N ALA A 311 1.23 19.06 -9.28
CA ALA A 311 1.38 19.48 -10.66
C ALA A 311 0.13 19.23 -11.52
N GLU A 312 -0.61 18.17 -11.21
CA GLU A 312 -1.79 17.71 -11.98
C GLU A 312 -3.14 18.23 -11.44
N ARG A 313 -3.15 19.17 -10.50
CA ARG A 313 -4.37 19.78 -9.91
C ARG A 313 -5.11 20.74 -10.85
#